data_d50865e136f0ef7505b4ba217f2db7ad
#
_entry.id   d50865e136f0ef7505b4ba217f2db7ad
#
_cell.length_a   1.000
_cell.length_b   1.000
_cell.length_c   1.000
_cell.angle_alpha   90.00
_cell.angle_beta   90.00
_cell.angle_gamma   90.00
#
_symmetry.space_group_name_H-M   'P 1'
#
loop_
_entity.id
_entity.type
_entity.pdbx_description
1 polymer ?
#
loop_
_entity_poly.entity_id
_entity_poly.type
_entity_poly.pdbx_seq_one_letter_code
_entity_poly.pdbx_strand_id
1 'polypeptide(L)'
;KAMEDQNYTIKDIAQMAGVSAGTVDRVLHNRGDVSQKSKEKVQKVLDEINYQPNVFAIGLAAKKKYTITCMIPYYMEHDYWHSVATGIERARQELRPFNVSVDYLHYKHGDRKSYQDACQKIEKSNTDALLLAPNFREDTLSMLAYLKDKNIPFAFIDFDIEEAKALKYIGQDSYKSGYI
;
A
#
# COMPACT_ATOMS: atom_id res chain seq x y z
N LYS A 1 -8.11 19.62 -27.13
CA LYS A 1 -7.22 20.40 -26.24
C LYS A 1 -7.03 19.54 -25.02
N ALA A 2 -5.83 18.99 -24.84
CA ALA A 2 -5.44 18.31 -23.62
C ALA A 2 -5.49 19.35 -22.48
N MET A 3 -6.23 19.06 -21.42
CA MET A 3 -6.16 19.82 -20.19
C MET A 3 -4.79 19.54 -19.57
N GLU A 4 -3.94 20.56 -19.50
CA GLU A 4 -2.70 20.51 -18.74
C GLU A 4 -3.02 20.16 -17.29
N ASP A 5 -2.32 19.17 -16.74
CA ASP A 5 -2.34 18.83 -15.31
C ASP A 5 -1.83 20.04 -14.51
N GLN A 6 -2.74 20.95 -14.13
CA GLN A 6 -2.40 22.04 -13.23
C GLN A 6 -2.26 21.48 -11.82
N ASN A 7 -1.04 21.39 -11.33
CA ASN A 7 -0.72 21.02 -9.96
C ASN A 7 -1.08 22.17 -9.00
N TYR A 8 -2.30 22.14 -8.46
CA TYR A 8 -2.72 23.10 -7.44
C TYR A 8 -2.07 22.80 -6.08
N THR A 9 -1.48 23.81 -5.47
CA THR A 9 -0.93 23.72 -4.11
C THR A 9 -2.01 23.97 -3.06
N ILE A 10 -1.75 23.56 -1.80
CA ILE A 10 -2.64 23.89 -0.65
C ILE A 10 -2.91 25.40 -0.56
N LYS A 11 -1.92 26.23 -0.93
CA LYS A 11 -2.08 27.70 -0.92
C LYS A 11 -3.03 28.18 -1.99
N ASP A 12 -2.97 27.60 -3.18
CA ASP A 12 -3.89 27.95 -4.29
C ASP A 12 -5.33 27.57 -3.92
N ILE A 13 -5.54 26.37 -3.38
CA ILE A 13 -6.84 25.91 -2.90
C ILE A 13 -7.37 26.81 -1.78
N ALA A 14 -6.51 27.21 -0.85
CA ALA A 14 -6.89 28.12 0.24
C ALA A 14 -7.36 29.48 -0.27
N GLN A 15 -6.66 30.02 -1.27
CA GLN A 15 -7.02 31.28 -1.92
C GLN A 15 -8.36 31.14 -2.66
N MET A 16 -8.57 30.09 -3.43
CA MET A 16 -9.81 29.82 -4.16
C MET A 16 -11.01 29.60 -3.22
N ALA A 17 -10.82 28.89 -2.12
CA ALA A 17 -11.87 28.62 -1.14
C ALA A 17 -12.10 29.78 -0.16
N GLY A 18 -11.24 30.80 -0.14
CA GLY A 18 -11.31 31.92 0.80
C GLY A 18 -11.14 31.48 2.26
N VAL A 19 -10.20 30.57 2.52
CA VAL A 19 -9.86 30.05 3.85
C VAL A 19 -8.34 30.03 4.06
N SER A 20 -7.88 29.71 5.29
CA SER A 20 -6.44 29.58 5.53
C SER A 20 -5.89 28.26 4.96
N ALA A 21 -4.60 28.24 4.62
CA ALA A 21 -3.91 27.01 4.21
C ALA A 21 -4.01 25.90 5.27
N GLY A 22 -3.96 26.25 6.55
CA GLY A 22 -4.16 25.32 7.66
C GLY A 22 -5.57 24.74 7.72
N THR A 23 -6.59 25.49 7.25
CA THR A 23 -7.95 24.98 7.14
C THR A 23 -8.05 23.94 6.01
N VAL A 24 -7.43 24.21 4.86
CA VAL A 24 -7.37 23.26 3.74
C VAL A 24 -6.65 21.98 4.17
N ASP A 25 -5.50 22.08 4.83
CA ASP A 25 -4.74 20.92 5.33
C ASP A 25 -5.59 20.06 6.27
N ARG A 26 -6.32 20.67 7.21
CA ARG A 26 -7.21 19.93 8.12
C ARG A 26 -8.36 19.25 7.39
N VAL A 27 -8.93 19.87 6.37
CA VAL A 27 -10.00 19.26 5.56
C VAL A 27 -9.45 18.09 4.76
N LEU A 28 -8.33 18.24 4.07
CA LEU A 28 -7.71 17.20 3.25
C LEU A 28 -7.30 15.96 4.08
N HIS A 29 -6.85 16.16 5.30
CA HIS A 29 -6.37 15.09 6.18
C HIS A 29 -7.39 14.68 7.26
N ASN A 30 -8.60 15.22 7.20
CA ASN A 30 -9.67 14.97 8.18
C ASN A 30 -9.21 15.19 9.65
N ARG A 31 -8.40 16.26 9.89
CA ARG A 31 -7.80 16.57 11.19
C ARG A 31 -8.49 17.77 11.83
N GLY A 32 -8.87 17.60 13.12
CA GLY A 32 -9.35 18.69 13.98
C GLY A 32 -10.73 19.25 13.59
N ASP A 33 -11.20 20.19 14.40
CA ASP A 33 -12.49 20.86 14.20
C ASP A 33 -12.39 21.94 13.14
N VAL A 34 -13.00 21.68 12.00
CA VAL A 34 -13.22 22.65 10.92
C VAL A 34 -14.72 22.90 10.82
N SER A 35 -15.14 24.18 10.79
CA SER A 35 -16.56 24.51 10.64
C SER A 35 -17.14 23.89 9.37
N GLN A 36 -18.40 23.47 9.42
CA GLN A 36 -19.09 22.86 8.28
C GLN A 36 -19.04 23.76 7.04
N LYS A 37 -19.24 25.08 7.24
CA LYS A 37 -19.17 26.08 6.17
C LYS A 37 -17.79 26.13 5.49
N SER A 38 -16.70 25.95 6.26
CA SER A 38 -15.35 25.92 5.69
C SER A 38 -15.06 24.61 4.96
N LYS A 39 -15.57 23.49 5.47
CA LYS A 39 -15.47 22.17 4.79
C LYS A 39 -16.14 22.22 3.42
N GLU A 40 -17.36 22.74 3.35
CA GLU A 40 -18.13 22.86 2.10
C GLU A 40 -17.42 23.74 1.07
N LYS A 41 -16.83 24.87 1.51
CA LYS A 41 -16.10 25.76 0.60
C LYS A 41 -14.86 25.06 0.02
N VAL A 42 -14.10 24.35 0.85
CA VAL A 42 -12.92 23.62 0.40
C VAL A 42 -13.33 22.48 -0.52
N GLN A 43 -14.34 21.69 -0.13
CA GLN A 43 -14.80 20.55 -0.93
C GLN A 43 -15.27 21.01 -2.31
N LYS A 44 -16.03 22.10 -2.40
CA LYS A 44 -16.48 22.67 -3.67
C LYS A 44 -15.29 22.98 -4.59
N VAL A 45 -14.24 23.61 -4.07
CA VAL A 45 -13.04 23.92 -4.86
C VAL A 45 -12.33 22.64 -5.30
N LEU A 46 -12.17 21.65 -4.39
CA LEU A 46 -11.54 20.36 -4.72
C LEU A 46 -12.28 19.65 -5.86
N ASP A 47 -13.61 19.66 -5.82
CA ASP A 47 -14.45 19.05 -6.85
C ASP A 47 -14.35 19.81 -8.19
N GLU A 48 -14.36 21.16 -8.16
CA GLU A 48 -14.25 22.01 -9.35
C GLU A 48 -12.93 21.83 -10.10
N ILE A 49 -11.81 21.66 -9.37
CA ILE A 49 -10.49 21.50 -9.96
C ILE A 49 -10.11 20.02 -10.16
N ASN A 50 -11.01 19.09 -9.85
CA ASN A 50 -10.73 17.64 -9.82
C ASN A 50 -9.42 17.34 -9.08
N TYR A 51 -9.26 17.91 -7.87
CA TYR A 51 -8.02 17.87 -7.12
C TYR A 51 -7.61 16.44 -6.80
N GLN A 52 -6.41 16.08 -7.25
CA GLN A 52 -5.75 14.88 -6.82
C GLN A 52 -4.56 15.26 -5.91
N PRO A 53 -4.50 14.71 -4.68
CA PRO A 53 -3.37 14.97 -3.80
C PRO A 53 -2.05 14.61 -4.48
N ASN A 54 -1.10 15.55 -4.48
CA ASN A 54 0.23 15.25 -4.98
C ASN A 54 0.93 14.30 -4.00
N VAL A 55 0.82 13.00 -4.28
CA VAL A 55 1.42 11.93 -3.46
C VAL A 55 2.93 12.10 -3.32
N PHE A 56 3.61 12.70 -4.29
CA PHE A 56 5.05 13.02 -4.22
C PHE A 56 5.33 14.08 -3.14
N ALA A 57 4.54 15.15 -3.09
CA ALA A 57 4.67 16.18 -2.07
C ALA A 57 4.37 15.62 -0.66
N ILE A 58 3.35 14.77 -0.55
CA ILE A 58 2.99 14.07 0.70
C ILE A 58 4.15 13.15 1.14
N GLY A 59 4.71 12.35 0.24
CA GLY A 59 5.82 11.46 0.52
C GLY A 59 7.08 12.20 0.95
N LEU A 60 7.43 13.29 0.26
CA LEU A 60 8.58 14.15 0.62
C LEU A 60 8.40 14.84 1.98
N ALA A 61 7.17 15.17 2.36
CA ALA A 61 6.85 15.77 3.67
C ALA A 61 6.77 14.71 4.79
N ALA A 62 6.64 13.44 4.47
CA ALA A 62 6.53 12.35 5.43
C ALA A 62 7.88 12.14 6.15
N LYS A 63 7.91 12.46 7.45
CA LYS A 63 9.09 12.19 8.31
C LYS A 63 9.21 10.71 8.69
N LYS A 64 8.13 9.94 8.56
CA LYS A 64 8.09 8.52 8.91
C LYS A 64 8.58 7.67 7.73
N LYS A 65 9.50 6.76 8.02
CA LYS A 65 9.92 5.71 7.09
C LYS A 65 8.94 4.54 7.25
N TYR A 66 8.45 4.01 6.13
CA TYR A 66 7.63 2.81 6.09
C TYR A 66 8.42 1.64 5.54
N THR A 67 8.21 0.47 6.11
CA THR A 67 8.82 -0.78 5.65
C THR A 67 7.72 -1.73 5.21
N ILE A 68 7.74 -2.13 3.94
CA ILE A 68 6.89 -3.18 3.41
C ILE A 68 7.72 -4.45 3.32
N THR A 69 7.27 -5.54 3.95
CA THR A 69 7.93 -6.83 3.79
C THR A 69 7.22 -7.63 2.70
N CYS A 70 7.98 -8.14 1.74
CA CYS A 70 7.50 -9.04 0.70
C CYS A 70 7.91 -10.47 1.04
N MET A 71 6.96 -11.30 1.49
CA MET A 71 7.18 -12.70 1.80
C MET A 71 6.76 -13.57 0.61
N ILE A 72 7.75 -14.03 -0.16
CA ILE A 72 7.56 -14.79 -1.39
C ILE A 72 8.46 -16.05 -1.40
N PRO A 73 8.15 -17.08 -2.22
CA PRO A 73 9.03 -18.22 -2.38
C PRO A 73 10.44 -17.81 -2.83
N TYR A 74 11.42 -18.61 -2.45
CA TYR A 74 12.75 -18.52 -3.07
C TYR A 74 12.63 -18.85 -4.57
N TYR A 75 13.36 -18.13 -5.41
CA TYR A 75 13.32 -18.27 -6.86
C TYR A 75 14.71 -18.23 -7.47
N MET A 76 14.82 -18.79 -8.66
CA MET A 76 16.01 -18.68 -9.51
C MET A 76 15.69 -17.80 -10.74
N GLU A 77 16.72 -17.43 -11.46
CA GLU A 77 16.57 -16.75 -12.73
C GLU A 77 15.68 -17.58 -13.68
N HIS A 78 14.75 -16.89 -14.36
CA HIS A 78 13.70 -17.48 -15.23
C HIS A 78 12.53 -18.19 -14.56
N ASP A 79 12.50 -18.28 -13.23
CA ASP A 79 11.32 -18.79 -12.52
C ASP A 79 10.16 -17.76 -12.59
N TYR A 80 8.93 -18.25 -12.40
CA TYR A 80 7.75 -17.39 -12.26
C TYR A 80 7.97 -16.28 -11.20
N TRP A 81 8.49 -16.65 -10.04
CA TRP A 81 8.75 -15.72 -8.93
C TRP A 81 9.86 -14.71 -9.23
N HIS A 82 10.76 -14.99 -10.16
CA HIS A 82 11.73 -14.01 -10.64
C HIS A 82 11.03 -12.82 -11.33
N SER A 83 10.03 -13.09 -12.16
CA SER A 83 9.25 -12.03 -12.83
C SER A 83 8.48 -11.20 -11.80
N VAL A 84 7.87 -11.83 -10.80
CA VAL A 84 7.18 -11.15 -9.70
C VAL A 84 8.15 -10.26 -8.91
N ALA A 85 9.30 -10.80 -8.51
CA ALA A 85 10.33 -10.06 -7.78
C ALA A 85 10.87 -8.87 -8.59
N THR A 86 11.01 -9.02 -9.91
CA THR A 86 11.39 -7.92 -10.80
C THR A 86 10.37 -6.78 -10.76
N GLY A 87 9.07 -7.10 -10.76
CA GLY A 87 7.99 -6.12 -10.60
C GLY A 87 8.04 -5.41 -9.24
N ILE A 88 8.27 -6.16 -8.17
CA ILE A 88 8.40 -5.61 -6.80
C ILE A 88 9.63 -4.69 -6.72
N GLU A 89 10.76 -5.10 -7.32
CA GLU A 89 11.99 -4.28 -7.33
C GLU A 89 11.79 -2.95 -8.07
N ARG A 90 11.07 -2.98 -9.18
CA ARG A 90 10.69 -1.75 -9.90
C ARG A 90 9.83 -0.85 -9.02
N ALA A 91 8.81 -1.39 -8.38
CA ALA A 91 7.97 -0.64 -7.45
C ALA A 91 8.79 -0.09 -6.27
N ARG A 92 9.77 -0.85 -5.74
CA ARG A 92 10.70 -0.40 -4.70
C ARG A 92 11.47 0.86 -5.11
N GLN A 93 11.94 0.91 -6.35
CA GLN A 93 12.67 2.07 -6.87
C GLN A 93 11.74 3.29 -6.99
N GLU A 94 10.51 3.08 -7.47
CA GLU A 94 9.50 4.14 -7.61
C GLU A 94 9.02 4.67 -6.24
N LEU A 95 8.97 3.81 -5.22
CA LEU A 95 8.52 4.17 -3.87
C LEU A 95 9.62 4.81 -2.99
N ARG A 96 10.88 4.69 -3.38
CA ARG A 96 12.02 5.22 -2.61
C ARG A 96 11.89 6.71 -2.25
N PRO A 97 11.42 7.61 -3.14
CA PRO A 97 11.23 9.02 -2.81
C PRO A 97 10.17 9.28 -1.72
N PHE A 98 9.29 8.31 -1.45
CA PHE A 98 8.23 8.40 -0.45
C PHE A 98 8.62 7.86 0.93
N ASN A 99 9.92 7.66 1.19
CA ASN A 99 10.41 7.02 2.41
C ASN A 99 9.83 5.61 2.65
N VAL A 100 9.54 4.88 1.58
CA VAL A 100 9.12 3.48 1.64
C VAL A 100 10.31 2.60 1.31
N SER A 101 10.62 1.65 2.20
CA SER A 101 11.57 0.57 1.95
C SER A 101 10.81 -0.75 1.74
N VAL A 102 11.38 -1.61 0.92
CA VAL A 102 10.86 -2.96 0.68
C VAL A 102 11.92 -3.96 1.12
N ASP A 103 11.57 -4.82 2.05
CA ASP A 103 12.40 -5.92 2.52
C ASP A 103 11.84 -7.24 1.98
N TYR A 104 12.74 -8.17 1.65
CA TYR A 104 12.35 -9.50 1.17
C TYR A 104 12.54 -10.53 2.26
N LEU A 105 11.60 -11.44 2.35
CA LEU A 105 11.66 -12.64 3.16
C LEU A 105 11.29 -13.83 2.30
N HIS A 106 12.25 -14.73 2.11
CA HIS A 106 12.06 -15.91 1.27
C HIS A 106 11.81 -17.16 2.08
N TYR A 107 10.97 -18.04 1.56
CA TYR A 107 10.75 -19.40 2.06
C TYR A 107 10.86 -20.40 0.91
N LYS A 108 11.12 -21.67 1.22
CA LYS A 108 11.14 -22.74 0.20
C LYS A 108 9.71 -23.17 -0.09
N HIS A 109 9.32 -23.11 -1.37
CA HIS A 109 8.00 -23.55 -1.82
C HIS A 109 7.77 -25.02 -1.46
N GLY A 110 6.61 -25.34 -0.88
CA GLY A 110 6.26 -26.70 -0.44
C GLY A 110 6.95 -27.17 0.87
N ASP A 111 7.86 -26.39 1.42
CA ASP A 111 8.52 -26.71 2.70
C ASP A 111 7.82 -25.96 3.86
N ARG A 112 6.94 -26.68 4.58
CA ARG A 112 6.15 -26.10 5.67
C ARG A 112 7.03 -25.53 6.78
N LYS A 113 8.16 -26.19 7.10
CA LYS A 113 9.06 -25.69 8.14
C LYS A 113 9.69 -24.36 7.75
N SER A 114 10.18 -24.27 6.52
CA SER A 114 10.72 -23.01 5.97
C SER A 114 9.67 -21.89 5.98
N TYR A 115 8.40 -22.21 5.67
CA TYR A 115 7.31 -21.24 5.69
C TYR A 115 6.99 -20.76 7.11
N GLN A 116 6.90 -21.69 8.09
CA GLN A 116 6.67 -21.35 9.49
C GLN A 116 7.80 -20.47 10.05
N ASP A 117 9.06 -20.77 9.72
CA ASP A 117 10.20 -19.95 10.13
C ASP A 117 10.11 -18.53 9.54
N ALA A 118 9.60 -18.39 8.30
CA ALA A 118 9.33 -17.10 7.69
C ALA A 118 8.19 -16.35 8.42
N CYS A 119 7.09 -17.03 8.74
CA CYS A 119 5.98 -16.44 9.51
C CYS A 119 6.49 -15.89 10.87
N GLN A 120 7.27 -16.66 11.60
CA GLN A 120 7.86 -16.22 12.88
C GLN A 120 8.79 -15.02 12.73
N LYS A 121 9.51 -14.90 11.61
CA LYS A 121 10.34 -13.72 11.33
C LYS A 121 9.48 -12.49 11.08
N ILE A 122 8.34 -12.61 10.39
CA ILE A 122 7.37 -11.51 10.22
C ILE A 122 6.87 -11.01 11.58
N GLU A 123 6.47 -11.92 12.47
CA GLU A 123 5.97 -11.56 13.80
C GLU A 123 7.01 -10.81 14.67
N LYS A 124 8.30 -11.06 14.41
CA LYS A 124 9.43 -10.41 15.11
C LYS A 124 9.96 -9.16 14.38
N SER A 125 9.47 -8.88 13.18
CA SER A 125 9.93 -7.76 12.36
C SER A 125 9.20 -6.46 12.72
N ASN A 126 9.77 -5.34 12.29
CA ASN A 126 9.14 -4.01 12.37
C ASN A 126 8.50 -3.65 11.01
N THR A 127 7.76 -4.58 10.41
CA THR A 127 7.06 -4.28 9.15
C THR A 127 5.85 -3.40 9.38
N ASP A 128 5.64 -2.41 8.51
CA ASP A 128 4.44 -1.56 8.52
C ASP A 128 3.34 -2.13 7.60
N ALA A 129 3.70 -3.00 6.65
CA ALA A 129 2.75 -3.71 5.77
C ALA A 129 3.37 -5.00 5.22
N LEU A 130 2.55 -5.98 4.88
CA LEU A 130 3.00 -7.25 4.32
C LEU A 130 2.40 -7.49 2.93
N LEU A 131 3.25 -7.80 1.95
CA LEU A 131 2.87 -8.43 0.69
C LEU A 131 3.23 -9.91 0.78
N LEU A 132 2.26 -10.78 0.67
CA LEU A 132 2.41 -12.20 1.00
C LEU A 132 1.96 -13.10 -0.14
N ALA A 133 2.82 -14.05 -0.55
CA ALA A 133 2.43 -15.22 -1.31
C ALA A 133 2.12 -16.37 -0.33
N PRO A 134 0.84 -16.68 -0.04
CA PRO A 134 0.50 -17.71 0.93
C PRO A 134 0.80 -19.11 0.35
N ASN A 135 1.35 -20.01 1.17
CA ASN A 135 1.62 -21.39 0.76
C ASN A 135 0.89 -22.41 1.64
N PHE A 136 0.90 -22.21 2.95
CA PHE A 136 0.22 -23.09 3.92
C PHE A 136 -0.88 -22.29 4.63
N ARG A 137 -2.14 -22.61 4.31
CA ARG A 137 -3.31 -21.83 4.72
C ARG A 137 -3.39 -21.64 6.25
N GLU A 138 -3.25 -22.71 7.03
CA GLU A 138 -3.35 -22.66 8.50
C GLU A 138 -2.26 -21.78 9.13
N ASP A 139 -1.00 -21.99 8.72
CA ASP A 139 0.14 -21.21 9.20
C ASP A 139 0.00 -19.73 8.79
N THR A 140 -0.52 -19.46 7.58
CA THR A 140 -0.84 -18.12 7.11
C THR A 140 -1.87 -17.46 8.00
N LEU A 141 -3.01 -18.10 8.23
CA LEU A 141 -4.09 -17.53 9.04
C LEU A 141 -3.66 -17.25 10.47
N SER A 142 -2.82 -18.11 11.06
CA SER A 142 -2.24 -17.90 12.38
C SER A 142 -1.39 -16.63 12.43
N MET A 143 -0.46 -16.45 11.49
CA MET A 143 0.36 -15.24 11.37
C MET A 143 -0.50 -14.00 11.13
N LEU A 144 -1.51 -14.10 10.26
CA LEU A 144 -2.40 -12.97 9.95
C LEU A 144 -3.25 -12.55 11.14
N ALA A 145 -3.59 -13.44 12.06
CA ALA A 145 -4.25 -13.09 13.32
C ALA A 145 -3.37 -12.13 14.15
N TYR A 146 -2.07 -12.42 14.24
CA TYR A 146 -1.09 -11.52 14.88
C TYR A 146 -1.01 -10.15 14.18
N LEU A 147 -0.94 -10.12 12.83
CA LEU A 147 -0.87 -8.86 12.09
C LEU A 147 -2.11 -7.99 12.28
N LYS A 148 -3.29 -8.62 12.34
CA LYS A 148 -4.56 -7.92 12.60
C LYS A 148 -4.60 -7.29 14.00
N ASP A 149 -4.12 -8.01 15.02
CA ASP A 149 -3.99 -7.49 16.37
C ASP A 149 -3.09 -6.24 16.43
N LYS A 150 -2.04 -6.22 15.62
CA LYS A 150 -1.11 -5.09 15.48
C LYS A 150 -1.57 -4.01 14.49
N ASN A 151 -2.74 -4.16 13.85
CA ASN A 151 -3.22 -3.28 12.80
C ASN A 151 -2.24 -3.13 11.63
N ILE A 152 -1.49 -4.19 11.30
CA ILE A 152 -0.56 -4.22 10.16
C ILE A 152 -1.36 -4.67 8.92
N PRO A 153 -1.51 -3.82 7.90
CA PRO A 153 -2.21 -4.19 6.68
C PRO A 153 -1.42 -5.21 5.87
N PHE A 154 -2.14 -6.06 5.15
CA PHE A 154 -1.54 -7.05 4.27
C PHE A 154 -2.31 -7.20 2.96
N ALA A 155 -1.58 -7.61 1.92
CA ALA A 155 -2.12 -7.97 0.61
C ALA A 155 -1.58 -9.32 0.18
N PHE A 156 -2.38 -10.05 -0.60
CA PHE A 156 -1.94 -11.31 -1.18
C PHE A 156 -1.45 -11.13 -2.63
N ILE A 157 -0.49 -11.95 -2.99
CA ILE A 157 -0.01 -12.10 -4.35
C ILE A 157 -0.06 -13.57 -4.76
N ASP A 158 -0.48 -13.83 -6.00
CA ASP A 158 -0.62 -15.14 -6.64
C ASP A 158 -1.76 -16.01 -6.10
N PHE A 159 -1.90 -16.16 -4.79
CA PHE A 159 -2.93 -16.95 -4.15
C PHE A 159 -3.77 -16.12 -3.17
N ASP A 160 -5.08 -16.31 -3.15
CA ASP A 160 -5.99 -15.63 -2.23
C ASP A 160 -6.49 -16.58 -1.12
N ILE A 161 -6.73 -16.01 0.05
CA ILE A 161 -7.42 -16.65 1.17
C ILE A 161 -8.58 -15.72 1.56
N GLU A 162 -9.73 -15.93 0.95
CA GLU A 162 -10.88 -15.03 0.99
C GLU A 162 -11.30 -14.66 2.42
N GLU A 163 -11.34 -15.63 3.35
CA GLU A 163 -11.70 -15.38 4.74
C GLU A 163 -10.69 -14.54 5.51
N ALA A 164 -9.45 -14.40 5.01
CA ALA A 164 -8.45 -13.56 5.63
C ALA A 164 -8.77 -12.06 5.50
N LYS A 165 -9.62 -11.67 4.53
CA LYS A 165 -10.00 -10.28 4.27
C LYS A 165 -8.77 -9.39 4.06
N ALA A 166 -7.90 -9.78 3.13
CA ALA A 166 -6.75 -8.99 2.73
C ALA A 166 -7.18 -7.62 2.18
N LEU A 167 -6.31 -6.61 2.30
CA LEU A 167 -6.55 -5.29 1.74
C LEU A 167 -6.72 -5.35 0.21
N LYS A 168 -5.91 -6.21 -0.44
CA LYS A 168 -5.96 -6.50 -1.87
C LYS A 168 -5.45 -7.90 -2.16
N TYR A 169 -5.93 -8.46 -3.26
CA TYR A 169 -5.36 -9.60 -3.95
C TYR A 169 -4.79 -9.16 -5.30
N ILE A 170 -3.60 -9.61 -5.61
CA ILE A 170 -2.90 -9.37 -6.87
C ILE A 170 -2.54 -10.71 -7.47
N GLY A 171 -3.24 -11.13 -8.50
CA GLY A 171 -3.02 -12.44 -9.11
C GLY A 171 -3.88 -12.63 -10.36
N GLN A 172 -3.76 -13.80 -10.97
CA GLN A 172 -4.57 -14.18 -12.10
C GLN A 172 -6.00 -14.51 -11.65
N ASP A 173 -6.97 -14.18 -12.48
CA ASP A 173 -8.32 -14.71 -12.36
C ASP A 173 -8.31 -16.17 -12.86
N SER A 174 -8.14 -17.10 -11.91
CA SER A 174 -8.02 -18.53 -12.22
C SER A 174 -9.26 -19.09 -12.94
N TYR A 175 -10.42 -18.48 -12.73
CA TYR A 175 -11.66 -18.86 -13.40
C TYR A 175 -11.62 -18.51 -14.90
N LYS A 176 -11.13 -17.31 -15.21
CA LYS A 176 -11.00 -16.88 -16.62
C LYS A 176 -9.85 -17.57 -17.35
N SER A 177 -8.74 -17.86 -16.65
CA SER A 177 -7.60 -18.55 -17.27
C SER A 177 -7.85 -20.02 -17.59
N GLY A 178 -8.86 -20.66 -16.97
CA GLY A 178 -9.28 -22.02 -17.27
C GLY A 178 -10.25 -22.17 -18.48
N TYR A 179 -10.62 -21.05 -19.10
CA TYR A 179 -11.58 -21.01 -20.23
C TYR A 179 -10.90 -20.84 -21.62
N ILE A 180 -9.60 -21.01 -21.71
CA ILE A 180 -8.85 -20.92 -22.99
C ILE A 180 -8.54 -22.32 -23.52
#